data_7ce2a65677dcf14aac2f0cad3ab27b1e
#
_entry.id   7ce2a65677dcf14aac2f0cad3ab27b1e
#
_cell.length_a   1.000
_cell.length_b   1.000
_cell.length_c   1.000
_cell.angle_alpha   90.00
_cell.angle_beta   90.00
_cell.angle_gamma   90.00
#
_symmetry.space_group_name_H-M   'P 1'
#
loop_
_entity.id
_entity.type
_entity.pdbx_description
1 polymer ?
#
loop_
_entity_poly.entity_id
_entity_poly.type
_entity_poly.pdbx_seq_one_letter_code
_entity_poly.pdbx_strand_id
1 'polypeptide(L)'
;MHSTVHLQPSLFDDGDTGGVRLGPLDGLRRLVLGDGAWLDVLPGWLHGADELFEQLAATVPWRAERREMYERTVDVPRLLASYPAEAEPPHPVLGAARTALSRHYAPELGEPFRTLGLCYYRDGRDSVAWHGDRIGRGAREDTMVAILSVGEPRTLALRPRAGGGAVVRRPLGHGDLAVMGGSCQRTWEHAIPKTARPVGPRISIQFRPYGVA
;
A
#
# COMPACT_ATOMS: atom_id res chain seq x y z
N MET A 1 -44.56 9.30 29.21
CA MET A 1 -44.53 7.98 28.64
C MET A 1 -43.43 7.99 27.55
N HIS A 2 -42.25 7.46 27.84
CA HIS A 2 -41.14 7.39 26.89
C HIS A 2 -41.20 6.02 26.22
N SER A 3 -41.44 6.01 24.93
CA SER A 3 -41.47 4.80 24.13
C SER A 3 -40.01 4.43 23.76
N THR A 4 -39.52 3.36 24.32
CA THR A 4 -38.21 2.80 23.98
C THR A 4 -38.37 1.98 22.69
N VAL A 5 -37.76 2.46 21.61
CA VAL A 5 -37.70 1.70 20.36
C VAL A 5 -36.62 0.64 20.53
N HIS A 6 -37.01 -0.62 20.66
CA HIS A 6 -36.09 -1.76 20.55
C HIS A 6 -35.79 -2.01 19.05
N LEU A 7 -34.59 -1.70 18.63
CA LEU A 7 -34.07 -2.16 17.34
C LEU A 7 -33.81 -3.67 17.44
N GLN A 8 -34.50 -4.45 16.63
CA GLN A 8 -34.31 -5.88 16.50
C GLN A 8 -33.04 -6.13 15.69
N PRO A 9 -32.06 -6.94 16.19
CA PRO A 9 -30.87 -7.31 15.40
C PRO A 9 -31.32 -8.07 14.14
N SER A 10 -30.69 -7.77 13.01
CA SER A 10 -30.93 -8.50 11.76
C SER A 10 -30.46 -9.94 11.90
N LEU A 11 -31.30 -10.89 11.48
CA LEU A 11 -31.01 -12.34 11.47
C LEU A 11 -29.91 -12.75 10.45
N PHE A 12 -29.32 -11.76 9.75
CA PHE A 12 -28.20 -11.94 8.80
C PHE A 12 -26.89 -11.32 9.29
N ASP A 13 -26.83 -10.97 10.56
CA ASP A 13 -25.58 -10.63 11.20
C ASP A 13 -24.87 -11.96 11.54
N ASP A 14 -24.30 -12.58 10.50
CA ASP A 14 -23.30 -13.64 10.69
C ASP A 14 -22.21 -13.02 11.53
N GLY A 15 -22.09 -13.48 12.78
CA GLY A 15 -21.17 -12.97 13.77
C GLY A 15 -19.73 -12.93 13.26
N ASP A 16 -19.46 -11.88 12.46
CA ASP A 16 -18.09 -11.43 12.20
C ASP A 16 -17.57 -10.92 13.54
N THR A 17 -16.91 -11.80 14.31
CA THR A 17 -16.14 -11.43 15.48
C THR A 17 -15.00 -10.56 14.97
N GLY A 18 -15.34 -9.28 14.80
CA GLY A 18 -14.58 -8.26 14.15
C GLY A 18 -13.19 -8.10 14.74
N GLY A 19 -12.23 -8.71 14.08
CA GLY A 19 -10.81 -8.50 14.29
C GLY A 19 -10.14 -8.22 12.94
N VAL A 20 -8.99 -7.57 13.00
CA VAL A 20 -8.16 -7.30 11.80
C VAL A 20 -7.64 -8.62 11.23
N ARG A 21 -8.09 -9.00 10.04
CA ARG A 21 -7.72 -10.27 9.39
C ARG A 21 -7.56 -10.14 7.88
N LEU A 22 -6.77 -11.05 7.30
CA LEU A 22 -6.55 -11.11 5.85
C LEU A 22 -7.55 -12.06 5.19
N GLY A 23 -8.02 -11.68 4.01
CA GLY A 23 -8.74 -12.59 3.11
C GLY A 23 -7.79 -13.52 2.35
N PRO A 24 -8.33 -14.43 1.52
CA PRO A 24 -7.55 -15.24 0.60
C PRO A 24 -6.95 -14.40 -0.55
N LEU A 25 -5.91 -14.93 -1.22
CA LEU A 25 -5.24 -14.25 -2.35
C LEU A 25 -5.70 -14.78 -3.72
N ASP A 26 -6.62 -15.73 -3.78
CA ASP A 26 -7.14 -16.34 -5.00
C ASP A 26 -7.96 -15.40 -5.89
N GLY A 27 -8.45 -14.29 -5.31
CA GLY A 27 -9.15 -13.23 -6.02
C GLY A 27 -8.25 -12.18 -6.71
N LEU A 28 -6.92 -12.32 -6.66
CA LEU A 28 -5.98 -11.42 -7.34
C LEU A 28 -6.22 -11.33 -8.84
N ARG A 29 -6.23 -10.12 -9.36
CA ARG A 29 -6.41 -9.86 -10.80
C ARG A 29 -5.18 -9.16 -11.35
N ARG A 30 -4.51 -9.81 -12.32
CA ARG A 30 -3.31 -9.28 -12.97
C ARG A 30 -3.65 -8.40 -14.16
N LEU A 31 -3.10 -7.19 -14.16
CA LEU A 31 -3.02 -6.30 -15.30
C LEU A 31 -1.59 -6.32 -15.85
N VAL A 32 -1.42 -6.79 -17.08
CA VAL A 32 -0.15 -6.71 -17.79
C VAL A 32 0.05 -5.26 -18.24
N LEU A 33 1.19 -4.68 -17.89
CA LEU A 33 1.54 -3.30 -18.20
C LEU A 33 2.42 -3.17 -19.47
N GLY A 34 3.11 -4.23 -19.84
CA GLY A 34 4.09 -4.29 -20.94
C GLY A 34 5.53 -4.40 -20.43
N ASP A 35 6.44 -4.77 -21.33
CA ASP A 35 7.89 -4.92 -21.05
C ASP A 35 8.22 -5.82 -19.85
N GLY A 36 7.39 -6.84 -19.60
CA GLY A 36 7.53 -7.72 -18.43
C GLY A 36 7.00 -7.15 -17.11
N ALA A 37 6.45 -5.92 -17.10
CA ALA A 37 5.84 -5.32 -15.94
C ALA A 37 4.37 -5.70 -15.78
N TRP A 38 3.91 -5.83 -14.55
CA TRP A 38 2.52 -6.12 -14.23
C TRP A 38 2.10 -5.51 -12.89
N LEU A 39 0.78 -5.41 -12.74
CA LEU A 39 0.12 -4.96 -11.51
C LEU A 39 -0.96 -5.96 -11.13
N ASP A 40 -0.84 -6.59 -9.98
CA ASP A 40 -1.92 -7.37 -9.37
C ASP A 40 -2.72 -6.48 -8.44
N VAL A 41 -4.04 -6.66 -8.40
CA VAL A 41 -4.94 -5.95 -7.51
C VAL A 41 -5.93 -6.92 -6.86
N LEU A 42 -6.23 -6.68 -5.60
CA LEU A 42 -7.24 -7.40 -4.82
C LEU A 42 -7.96 -6.42 -3.91
N PRO A 43 -9.17 -5.97 -4.29
CA PRO A 43 -9.98 -5.12 -3.43
C PRO A 43 -10.41 -5.85 -2.16
N GLY A 44 -10.40 -5.13 -1.03
CA GLY A 44 -10.91 -5.63 0.24
C GLY A 44 -10.18 -6.84 0.82
N TRP A 45 -8.89 -7.03 0.50
CA TRP A 45 -8.10 -8.13 1.04
C TRP A 45 -7.98 -8.12 2.56
N LEU A 46 -7.95 -6.95 3.17
CA LEU A 46 -7.93 -6.77 4.61
C LEU A 46 -9.33 -6.46 5.13
N HIS A 47 -9.81 -7.26 6.05
CA HIS A 47 -10.99 -7.01 6.88
C HIS A 47 -10.60 -6.31 8.18
N GLY A 48 -11.49 -5.53 8.79
CA GLY A 48 -11.18 -4.74 9.98
C GLY A 48 -10.18 -3.59 9.70
N ALA A 49 -10.22 -3.05 8.48
CA ALA A 49 -9.27 -2.05 8.01
C ALA A 49 -9.38 -0.71 8.75
N ASP A 50 -10.56 -0.35 9.30
CA ASP A 50 -10.76 0.83 10.16
C ASP A 50 -9.94 0.71 11.44
N GLU A 51 -10.05 -0.44 12.12
CA GLU A 51 -9.31 -0.71 13.35
C GLU A 51 -7.79 -0.63 13.12
N LEU A 52 -7.30 -1.26 12.02
CA LEU A 52 -5.88 -1.17 11.66
C LEU A 52 -5.47 0.27 11.37
N PHE A 53 -6.29 1.03 10.63
CA PHE A 53 -5.99 2.43 10.32
C PHE A 53 -5.86 3.26 11.58
N GLU A 54 -6.83 3.18 12.51
CA GLU A 54 -6.85 3.93 13.76
C GLU A 54 -5.65 3.59 14.64
N GLN A 55 -5.35 2.30 14.78
CA GLN A 55 -4.21 1.86 15.57
C GLN A 55 -2.88 2.36 14.97
N LEU A 56 -2.67 2.19 13.66
CA LEU A 56 -1.43 2.66 13.02
C LEU A 56 -1.31 4.19 13.08
N ALA A 57 -2.40 4.93 12.87
CA ALA A 57 -2.39 6.39 12.94
C ALA A 57 -1.96 6.88 14.33
N ALA A 58 -2.41 6.21 15.40
CA ALA A 58 -2.14 6.57 16.78
C ALA A 58 -0.78 6.10 17.31
N THR A 59 -0.27 4.93 16.87
CA THR A 59 0.86 4.27 17.54
C THR A 59 2.17 4.30 16.76
N VAL A 60 2.11 4.46 15.41
CA VAL A 60 3.34 4.49 14.59
C VAL A 60 4.10 5.80 14.84
N PRO A 61 5.43 5.74 15.03
CA PRO A 61 6.27 6.92 15.22
C PRO A 61 6.47 7.68 13.90
N TRP A 62 5.45 8.35 13.43
CA TRP A 62 5.44 9.08 12.18
C TRP A 62 6.47 10.20 12.16
N ARG A 63 7.23 10.29 11.07
CA ARG A 63 8.28 11.30 10.87
C ARG A 63 7.99 12.14 9.63
N ALA A 64 8.12 13.46 9.79
CA ALA A 64 8.23 14.38 8.66
C ALA A 64 9.68 14.35 8.17
N GLU A 65 9.88 14.13 6.88
CA GLU A 65 11.21 14.15 6.28
C GLU A 65 11.37 15.38 5.38
N ARG A 66 12.62 15.81 5.25
CA ARG A 66 13.05 16.80 4.27
C ARG A 66 14.07 16.16 3.34
N ARG A 67 13.97 16.48 2.06
CA ARG A 67 14.94 16.00 1.06
C ARG A 67 15.52 17.18 0.28
N GLU A 68 16.79 17.12 0.00
CA GLU A 68 17.41 18.03 -0.94
C GLU A 68 17.02 17.61 -2.36
N MET A 69 16.39 18.56 -3.09
CA MET A 69 16.04 18.40 -4.50
C MET A 69 16.41 19.70 -5.22
N TYR A 70 17.25 19.62 -6.25
CA TYR A 70 17.66 20.77 -7.06
C TYR A 70 18.14 21.97 -6.22
N GLU A 71 19.09 21.73 -5.31
CA GLU A 71 19.68 22.75 -4.40
C GLU A 71 18.68 23.40 -3.42
N ARG A 72 17.54 22.79 -3.22
CA ARG A 72 16.53 23.23 -2.25
C ARG A 72 16.12 22.09 -1.35
N THR A 73 16.03 22.36 -0.06
CA THR A 73 15.42 21.45 0.90
C THR A 73 13.90 21.55 0.77
N VAL A 74 13.24 20.47 0.38
CA VAL A 74 11.78 20.39 0.26
C VAL A 74 11.22 19.42 1.29
N ASP A 75 10.09 19.76 1.86
CA ASP A 75 9.36 18.84 2.73
C ASP A 75 8.81 17.67 1.90
N VAL A 76 9.00 16.46 2.39
CA VAL A 76 8.34 15.27 1.83
C VAL A 76 6.85 15.38 2.16
N PRO A 77 5.96 15.49 1.16
CA PRO A 77 4.54 15.77 1.39
C PRO A 77 3.80 14.51 1.83
N ARG A 78 4.17 13.93 2.94
CA ARG A 78 3.57 12.84 3.70
C ARG A 78 4.44 12.52 4.91
N LEU A 79 3.90 11.83 5.92
CA LEU A 79 4.69 11.30 7.01
C LEU A 79 5.16 9.88 6.68
N LEU A 80 6.31 9.50 7.23
CA LEU A 80 6.97 8.23 6.93
C LEU A 80 7.29 7.46 8.21
N ALA A 81 7.28 6.13 8.10
CA ALA A 81 7.87 5.20 9.05
C ALA A 81 8.46 4.00 8.29
N SER A 82 9.50 3.38 8.82
CA SER A 82 10.13 2.21 8.22
C SER A 82 10.49 1.17 9.27
N TYR A 83 10.34 -0.08 8.91
CA TYR A 83 10.64 -1.23 9.75
C TYR A 83 11.57 -2.16 8.96
N PRO A 84 12.83 -2.30 9.37
CA PRO A 84 13.77 -3.24 8.78
C PRO A 84 13.33 -4.68 9.00
N ALA A 85 14.00 -5.63 8.35
CA ALA A 85 13.61 -7.03 8.32
C ALA A 85 13.50 -7.67 9.71
N GLU A 86 14.34 -7.24 10.64
CA GLU A 86 14.45 -7.74 12.01
C GLU A 86 13.48 -7.07 13.00
N ALA A 87 12.88 -5.95 12.60
CA ALA A 87 11.93 -5.23 13.45
C ALA A 87 10.55 -5.91 13.45
N GLU A 88 9.92 -5.91 14.61
CA GLU A 88 8.51 -6.28 14.70
C GLU A 88 7.64 -5.27 13.94
N PRO A 89 6.72 -5.75 13.09
CA PRO A 89 5.70 -4.88 12.50
C PRO A 89 4.85 -4.20 13.56
N PRO A 90 4.35 -2.98 13.29
CA PRO A 90 3.55 -2.22 14.26
C PRO A 90 2.15 -2.83 14.54
N HIS A 91 1.78 -3.89 13.85
CA HIS A 91 0.59 -4.69 14.09
C HIS A 91 0.82 -6.14 13.61
N PRO A 92 0.32 -7.18 14.35
CA PRO A 92 0.54 -8.57 14.00
C PRO A 92 0.05 -8.96 12.60
N VAL A 93 -1.07 -8.37 12.12
CA VAL A 93 -1.60 -8.64 10.78
C VAL A 93 -0.60 -8.28 9.67
N LEU A 94 0.28 -7.30 9.87
CA LEU A 94 1.29 -6.92 8.89
C LEU A 94 2.39 -8.00 8.77
N GLY A 95 2.73 -8.66 9.86
CA GLY A 95 3.59 -9.85 9.86
C GLY A 95 2.95 -11.01 9.11
N ALA A 96 1.65 -11.25 9.37
CA ALA A 96 0.87 -12.25 8.65
C ALA A 96 0.76 -11.92 7.16
N ALA A 97 0.51 -10.66 6.80
CA ALA A 97 0.46 -10.19 5.42
C ALA A 97 1.80 -10.42 4.70
N ARG A 98 2.92 -10.04 5.33
CA ARG A 98 4.27 -10.28 4.80
C ARG A 98 4.50 -11.77 4.51
N THR A 99 4.09 -12.65 5.42
CA THR A 99 4.22 -14.10 5.27
C THR A 99 3.33 -14.64 4.14
N ALA A 100 2.06 -14.23 4.09
CA ALA A 100 1.12 -14.65 3.05
C ALA A 100 1.59 -14.24 1.65
N LEU A 101 2.00 -12.97 1.49
CA LEU A 101 2.55 -12.44 0.24
C LEU A 101 3.84 -13.16 -0.17
N SER A 102 4.75 -13.40 0.77
CA SER A 102 6.00 -14.11 0.49
C SER A 102 5.74 -15.53 -0.01
N ARG A 103 4.78 -16.23 0.58
CA ARG A 103 4.40 -17.59 0.16
C ARG A 103 3.74 -17.58 -1.23
N HIS A 104 2.81 -16.64 -1.46
CA HIS A 104 2.07 -16.55 -2.73
C HIS A 104 2.99 -16.25 -3.90
N TYR A 105 3.89 -15.28 -3.73
CA TYR A 105 4.79 -14.82 -4.80
C TYR A 105 6.15 -15.53 -4.83
N ALA A 106 6.38 -16.55 -3.98
CA ALA A 106 7.63 -17.30 -3.98
C ALA A 106 8.06 -17.84 -5.37
N PRO A 107 7.16 -18.38 -6.22
CA PRO A 107 7.54 -18.88 -7.54
C PRO A 107 8.03 -17.79 -8.48
N GLU A 108 7.51 -16.55 -8.37
CA GLU A 108 7.85 -15.45 -9.28
C GLU A 108 8.95 -14.55 -8.72
N LEU A 109 8.97 -14.33 -7.40
CA LEU A 109 9.94 -13.43 -6.75
C LEU A 109 11.24 -14.14 -6.37
N GLY A 110 11.17 -15.43 -6.02
CA GLY A 110 12.33 -16.23 -5.61
C GLY A 110 12.88 -15.92 -4.21
N GLU A 111 12.31 -14.93 -3.52
CA GLU A 111 12.73 -14.50 -2.19
C GLU A 111 11.53 -13.94 -1.39
N PRO A 112 11.60 -13.87 -0.06
CA PRO A 112 10.50 -13.31 0.73
C PRO A 112 10.54 -11.78 0.75
N PHE A 113 9.36 -11.17 0.98
CA PHE A 113 9.26 -9.80 1.44
C PHE A 113 9.87 -9.68 2.84
N ARG A 114 10.67 -8.66 3.09
CA ARG A 114 11.47 -8.50 4.32
C ARG A 114 11.13 -7.22 5.08
N THR A 115 11.07 -6.10 4.39
CA THR A 115 10.96 -4.78 5.00
C THR A 115 9.56 -4.20 4.84
N LEU A 116 9.18 -3.30 5.75
CA LEU A 116 7.97 -2.51 5.62
C LEU A 116 8.32 -1.03 5.59
N GLY A 117 7.70 -0.33 4.64
CA GLY A 117 7.64 1.13 4.62
C GLY A 117 6.19 1.58 4.82
N LEU A 118 5.97 2.62 5.61
CA LEU A 118 4.64 3.18 5.81
C LEU A 118 4.64 4.64 5.39
N CYS A 119 3.62 5.03 4.62
CA CYS A 119 3.39 6.42 4.23
C CYS A 119 2.01 6.85 4.71
N TYR A 120 1.96 7.92 5.51
CA TYR A 120 0.72 8.51 5.98
C TYR A 120 0.44 9.80 5.19
N TYR A 121 -0.60 9.75 4.38
CA TYR A 121 -1.15 10.88 3.63
C TYR A 121 -2.27 11.49 4.47
N ARG A 122 -2.09 12.72 4.95
CA ARG A 122 -3.02 13.37 5.88
C ARG A 122 -4.26 13.91 5.17
N ASP A 123 -4.06 14.35 3.91
CA ASP A 123 -5.12 14.90 3.06
C ASP A 123 -4.71 14.86 1.57
N GLY A 124 -5.47 15.54 0.72
CA GLY A 124 -5.22 15.61 -0.73
C GLY A 124 -3.94 16.35 -1.14
N ARG A 125 -3.32 17.15 -0.27
CA ARG A 125 -2.06 17.85 -0.53
C ARG A 125 -0.86 16.92 -0.40
N ASP A 126 -0.99 15.87 0.41
CA ASP A 126 0.04 14.86 0.54
C ASP A 126 0.09 13.97 -0.71
N SER A 127 1.30 13.59 -1.13
CA SER A 127 1.54 12.94 -2.40
C SER A 127 2.87 12.20 -2.43
N VAL A 128 3.07 11.37 -3.44
CA VAL A 128 4.38 10.93 -3.87
C VAL A 128 4.52 11.21 -5.37
N ALA A 129 5.64 11.85 -5.75
CA ALA A 129 5.96 12.15 -7.14
C ALA A 129 6.23 10.86 -7.93
N TRP A 130 6.28 10.97 -9.25
CA TRP A 130 6.66 9.87 -10.14
C TRP A 130 8.04 9.32 -9.78
N HIS A 131 8.11 8.02 -9.48
CA HIS A 131 9.34 7.29 -9.15
C HIS A 131 9.15 5.79 -9.40
N GLY A 132 10.26 5.05 -9.45
CA GLY A 132 10.32 3.61 -9.26
C GLY A 132 11.17 3.34 -8.03
N ASP A 133 10.92 2.25 -7.32
CA ASP A 133 11.73 1.81 -6.19
C ASP A 133 13.06 1.21 -6.73
N ARG A 134 13.96 2.12 -7.14
CA ARG A 134 15.20 1.83 -7.86
C ARG A 134 16.46 2.09 -7.05
N ILE A 135 16.31 2.33 -5.76
CA ILE A 135 17.46 2.39 -4.85
C ILE A 135 17.82 0.94 -4.50
N GLY A 136 19.12 0.59 -4.68
CA GLY A 136 19.60 -0.77 -4.48
C GLY A 136 19.27 -1.71 -5.64
N ARG A 137 18.83 -2.91 -5.35
CA ARG A 137 18.62 -4.00 -6.34
C ARG A 137 17.54 -3.68 -7.37
N GLY A 138 16.48 -3.01 -6.97
CA GLY A 138 15.36 -2.66 -7.85
C GLY A 138 15.74 -1.80 -9.07
N ALA A 139 16.97 -1.26 -9.12
CA ALA A 139 17.50 -0.57 -10.28
C ALA A 139 17.89 -1.51 -11.43
N ARG A 140 18.27 -2.76 -11.13
CA ARG A 140 18.90 -3.71 -12.07
C ARG A 140 18.16 -5.03 -12.21
N GLU A 141 17.42 -5.44 -11.19
CA GLU A 141 16.73 -6.73 -11.10
C GLU A 141 15.22 -6.54 -11.11
N ASP A 142 14.52 -7.53 -11.61
CA ASP A 142 13.07 -7.61 -11.46
C ASP A 142 12.76 -7.85 -9.97
N THR A 143 11.79 -7.13 -9.46
CA THR A 143 11.43 -7.20 -8.06
C THR A 143 9.94 -6.89 -7.86
N MET A 144 9.47 -7.02 -6.64
CA MET A 144 8.08 -6.74 -6.30
C MET A 144 7.97 -5.74 -5.16
N VAL A 145 6.96 -4.89 -5.26
CA VAL A 145 6.51 -4.04 -4.15
C VAL A 145 5.02 -4.27 -3.98
N ALA A 146 4.64 -4.81 -2.82
CA ALA A 146 3.24 -4.96 -2.45
C ALA A 146 2.80 -3.79 -1.59
N ILE A 147 1.59 -3.30 -1.82
CA ILE A 147 0.98 -2.15 -1.13
C ILE A 147 -0.36 -2.58 -0.55
N LEU A 148 -0.49 -2.52 0.77
CA LEU A 148 -1.76 -2.59 1.47
C LEU A 148 -2.21 -1.16 1.80
N SER A 149 -3.46 -0.83 1.48
CA SER A 149 -4.01 0.53 1.62
C SER A 149 -5.12 0.55 2.66
N VAL A 150 -5.04 1.46 3.63
CA VAL A 150 -6.10 1.68 4.63
C VAL A 150 -6.42 3.18 4.75
N GLY A 151 -7.68 3.52 5.02
CA GLY A 151 -8.20 4.89 5.03
C GLY A 151 -8.78 5.31 3.69
N GLU A 152 -8.84 6.61 3.40
CA GLU A 152 -9.49 7.15 2.22
C GLU A 152 -8.85 6.69 0.89
N PRO A 153 -9.66 6.39 -0.13
CA PRO A 153 -9.14 5.96 -1.43
C PRO A 153 -8.25 7.01 -2.08
N ARG A 154 -7.11 6.58 -2.62
CA ARG A 154 -6.21 7.42 -3.43
C ARG A 154 -5.84 6.68 -4.72
N THR A 155 -5.65 7.44 -5.78
CA THR A 155 -5.23 6.88 -7.06
C THR A 155 -3.75 6.49 -7.05
N LEU A 156 -3.45 5.22 -7.29
CA LEU A 156 -2.14 4.78 -7.76
C LEU A 156 -2.08 5.01 -9.26
N ALA A 157 -1.19 5.88 -9.69
CA ALA A 157 -0.94 6.16 -11.10
C ALA A 157 0.37 5.50 -11.53
N LEU A 158 0.38 4.84 -12.71
CA LEU A 158 1.57 4.22 -13.29
C LEU A 158 1.75 4.71 -14.73
N ARG A 159 3.00 4.91 -15.16
CA ARG A 159 3.34 5.26 -16.54
C ARG A 159 4.64 4.59 -16.98
N PRO A 160 4.81 4.30 -18.29
CA PRO A 160 6.09 3.88 -18.81
C PRO A 160 7.15 4.97 -18.54
N ARG A 161 8.32 4.56 -18.07
CA ARG A 161 9.43 5.49 -17.80
C ARG A 161 10.02 6.09 -19.07
N ALA A 162 10.06 5.32 -20.15
CA ALA A 162 10.52 5.80 -21.45
C ALA A 162 9.60 6.85 -22.09
N GLY A 163 8.44 7.12 -21.49
CA GLY A 163 7.42 8.00 -22.07
C GLY A 163 6.60 7.31 -23.16
N GLY A 164 5.69 8.07 -23.79
CA GLY A 164 4.93 7.61 -24.98
C GLY A 164 3.74 6.69 -24.72
N GLY A 165 3.54 6.21 -23.48
CA GLY A 165 2.43 5.32 -23.13
C GLY A 165 1.30 5.99 -22.34
N ALA A 166 0.15 5.35 -22.30
CA ALA A 166 -0.98 5.79 -21.51
C ALA A 166 -0.69 5.64 -20.00
N VAL A 167 -1.17 6.60 -19.22
CA VAL A 167 -1.11 6.52 -17.75
C VAL A 167 -2.21 5.57 -17.26
N VAL A 168 -1.81 4.50 -16.62
CA VAL A 168 -2.72 3.59 -15.90
C VAL A 168 -3.07 4.20 -14.55
N ARG A 169 -4.36 4.27 -14.23
CA ARG A 169 -4.85 4.78 -12.93
C ARG A 169 -5.69 3.72 -12.26
N ARG A 170 -5.35 3.39 -11.03
CA ARG A 170 -6.11 2.46 -10.19
C ARG A 170 -6.42 3.12 -8.84
N PRO A 171 -7.69 3.28 -8.49
CA PRO A 171 -8.03 3.63 -7.13
C PRO A 171 -7.58 2.49 -6.20
N LEU A 172 -6.93 2.82 -5.11
CA LEU A 172 -6.65 1.91 -4.01
C LEU A 172 -7.51 2.38 -2.84
N GLY A 173 -8.48 1.55 -2.51
CA GLY A 173 -9.45 1.79 -1.45
C GLY A 173 -8.98 1.27 -0.09
N HIS A 174 -9.94 1.22 0.80
CA HIS A 174 -9.77 0.76 2.17
C HIS A 174 -9.69 -0.77 2.22
N GLY A 175 -8.59 -1.31 2.73
CA GLY A 175 -8.33 -2.76 2.76
C GLY A 175 -7.80 -3.34 1.44
N ASP A 176 -7.55 -2.54 0.41
CA ASP A 176 -7.10 -3.01 -0.90
C ASP A 176 -5.61 -3.38 -0.91
N LEU A 177 -5.31 -4.45 -1.66
CA LEU A 177 -3.95 -4.86 -1.99
C LEU A 177 -3.64 -4.53 -3.45
N ALA A 178 -2.43 -4.01 -3.68
CA ALA A 178 -1.83 -3.89 -5.01
C ALA A 178 -0.40 -4.43 -4.98
N VAL A 179 0.02 -5.17 -6.00
CA VAL A 179 1.39 -5.67 -6.11
C VAL A 179 1.95 -5.31 -7.48
N MET A 180 3.00 -4.54 -7.50
CA MET A 180 3.77 -4.19 -8.70
C MET A 180 4.92 -5.17 -8.83
N GLY A 181 5.02 -5.89 -9.95
CA GLY A 181 6.03 -6.92 -10.13
C GLY A 181 6.63 -7.00 -11.51
N GLY A 182 7.52 -7.96 -11.69
CA GLY A 182 8.37 -8.08 -12.87
C GLY A 182 9.29 -6.87 -13.01
N SER A 183 9.42 -6.36 -14.21
CA SER A 183 10.26 -5.19 -14.50
C SER A 183 9.66 -3.85 -14.02
N CYS A 184 8.52 -3.85 -13.32
CA CYS A 184 7.74 -2.63 -13.02
C CYS A 184 8.59 -1.54 -12.37
N GLN A 185 9.45 -1.86 -11.42
CA GLN A 185 10.30 -0.86 -10.74
C GLN A 185 11.38 -0.26 -11.65
N ARG A 186 11.78 -0.95 -12.71
CA ARG A 186 12.82 -0.51 -13.66
C ARG A 186 12.24 0.23 -14.86
N THR A 187 11.13 -0.27 -15.41
CA THR A 187 10.57 0.18 -16.69
C THR A 187 9.36 1.10 -16.55
N TRP A 188 8.75 1.13 -15.36
CA TRP A 188 7.63 1.99 -15.03
C TRP A 188 7.94 2.92 -13.86
N GLU A 189 7.19 4.01 -13.78
CA GLU A 189 7.13 4.90 -12.62
C GLU A 189 5.72 4.87 -12.05
N HIS A 190 5.62 5.04 -10.74
CA HIS A 190 4.35 5.16 -10.04
C HIS A 190 4.29 6.42 -9.17
N ALA A 191 3.08 6.88 -8.89
CA ALA A 191 2.82 8.08 -8.12
C ALA A 191 1.49 7.99 -7.36
N ILE A 192 1.39 8.74 -6.27
CA ILE A 192 0.11 9.12 -5.66
C ILE A 192 -0.04 10.63 -5.89
N PRO A 193 -0.82 11.06 -6.90
CA PRO A 193 -0.95 12.47 -7.24
C PRO A 193 -1.63 13.28 -6.13
N LYS A 194 -1.32 14.57 -6.04
CA LYS A 194 -2.12 15.52 -5.26
C LYS A 194 -3.53 15.59 -5.83
N THR A 195 -4.50 15.90 -4.96
CA THR A 195 -5.87 16.16 -5.38
C THR A 195 -6.42 17.39 -4.66
N ALA A 196 -7.16 18.21 -5.40
CA ALA A 196 -7.90 19.34 -4.85
C ALA A 196 -9.26 18.91 -4.26
N ARG A 197 -9.70 17.67 -4.51
CA ARG A 197 -10.91 17.15 -3.88
C ARG A 197 -10.68 16.96 -2.39
N PRO A 198 -11.63 17.30 -1.52
CA PRO A 198 -11.56 16.94 -0.12
C PRO A 198 -11.45 15.42 0.00
N VAL A 199 -10.40 14.95 0.66
CA VAL A 199 -10.17 13.54 0.98
C VAL A 199 -9.60 13.43 2.38
N GLY A 200 -10.02 12.41 3.09
CA GLY A 200 -9.51 12.09 4.42
C GLY A 200 -8.12 11.46 4.40
N PRO A 201 -7.64 11.05 5.55
CA PRO A 201 -6.33 10.45 5.70
C PRO A 201 -6.26 9.02 5.16
N ARG A 202 -5.05 8.62 4.74
CA ARG A 202 -4.74 7.28 4.22
C ARG A 202 -3.37 6.83 4.67
N ILE A 203 -3.25 5.57 5.04
CA ILE A 203 -1.95 4.92 5.24
C ILE A 203 -1.71 3.90 4.12
N SER A 204 -0.53 3.96 3.54
CA SER A 204 -0.02 2.99 2.57
C SER A 204 1.08 2.19 3.24
N ILE A 205 0.94 0.87 3.29
CA ILE A 205 1.90 -0.06 3.86
C ILE A 205 2.58 -0.79 2.71
N GLN A 206 3.90 -0.61 2.53
CA GLN A 206 4.66 -1.23 1.46
C GLN A 206 5.49 -2.38 2.00
N PHE A 207 5.40 -3.54 1.35
CA PHE A 207 6.23 -4.70 1.60
C PHE A 207 7.25 -4.82 0.47
N ARG A 208 8.54 -4.96 0.82
CA ARG A 208 9.64 -5.07 -0.13
C ARG A 208 10.57 -6.23 0.20
N PRO A 209 11.21 -6.86 -0.81
CA PRO A 209 12.37 -7.72 -0.59
C PRO A 209 13.53 -6.95 0.04
N TYR A 210 14.54 -7.66 0.48
CA TYR A 210 15.73 -7.03 1.02
C TYR A 210 16.48 -6.23 -0.06
N GLY A 211 16.95 -5.02 0.31
CA GLY A 211 17.75 -4.17 -0.59
C GLY A 211 16.96 -3.50 -1.74
N VAL A 212 15.63 -3.40 -1.61
CA VAL A 212 14.73 -2.65 -2.52
C VAL A 212 14.14 -1.45 -1.76
N ALA A 213 14.32 -0.21 -2.31
CA ALA A 213 13.80 1.03 -1.76
C ALA A 213 13.58 2.10 -2.85
#